data_a92b2a3d3582ea553c6a47d775b4e769
#
_entry.id   a92b2a3d3582ea553c6a47d775b4e769
#
_cell.length_a   1.000
_cell.length_b   1.000
_cell.length_c   1.000
_cell.angle_alpha   90.00
_cell.angle_beta   90.00
_cell.angle_gamma   90.00
#
_symmetry.space_group_name_H-M   'P 1'
#
loop_
_entity.id
_entity.type
_entity.pdbx_description
1 polymer ?
#
loop_
_entity_poly.entity_id
_entity_poly.type
_entity_poly.pdbx_seq_one_letter_code
_entity_poly.pdbx_strand_id
1 'polypeptide(L)'
;MKYLGTILVAYIVLFILDIMQKRNHKTTKSLNKFSIRTISDVSFICAIGALFLLGVLIWGFWSEPEKFYSKRYLMIIIPLSIIWFGVTLFGMIAPLKGVWEIKVEGDNITVIKMFIFRRYWKISDISYCKMKRGGMNVYVNGRKKKAFFVDGMTDHFDNFIKRMEKEGKEIIIPEPKDMN
;
A
#
# COMPACT_ATOMS: atom_id res chain seq x y z
N MET A 1 -33.15 12.16 5.28
CA MET A 1 -32.19 11.58 6.24
C MET A 1 -31.41 10.32 5.75
N LYS A 2 -31.81 9.63 4.67
CA LYS A 2 -31.17 8.38 4.21
C LYS A 2 -29.68 8.54 3.74
N TYR A 3 -29.28 9.74 3.31
CA TYR A 3 -27.92 9.97 2.78
C TYR A 3 -26.93 10.57 3.79
N LEU A 4 -27.39 10.99 4.96
CA LEU A 4 -26.54 11.62 5.96
C LEU A 4 -25.46 10.65 6.50
N GLY A 5 -25.84 9.40 6.70
CA GLY A 5 -24.93 8.34 7.14
C GLY A 5 -23.83 8.03 6.10
N THR A 6 -24.21 8.00 4.82
CA THR A 6 -23.25 7.74 3.74
C THR A 6 -22.25 8.88 3.59
N ILE A 7 -22.71 10.12 3.71
CA ILE A 7 -21.85 11.32 3.67
C ILE A 7 -20.89 11.33 4.87
N LEU A 8 -21.39 11.00 6.07
CA LEU A 8 -20.55 10.93 7.27
C LEU A 8 -19.45 9.88 7.15
N VAL A 9 -19.80 8.69 6.67
CA VAL A 9 -18.81 7.60 6.43
C VAL A 9 -17.77 8.02 5.41
N ALA A 10 -18.19 8.65 4.29
CA ALA A 10 -17.26 9.15 3.29
C ALA A 10 -16.30 10.20 3.86
N TYR A 11 -16.81 11.13 4.69
CA TYR A 11 -15.98 12.14 5.36
C TYR A 11 -14.99 11.53 6.34
N ILE A 12 -15.40 10.53 7.13
CA ILE A 12 -14.51 9.81 8.06
C ILE A 12 -13.39 9.11 7.29
N VAL A 13 -13.73 8.43 6.19
CA VAL A 13 -12.73 7.75 5.34
C VAL A 13 -11.74 8.75 4.75
N LEU A 14 -12.21 9.88 4.19
CA LEU A 14 -11.34 10.91 3.63
C LEU A 14 -10.46 11.56 4.71
N PHE A 15 -10.99 11.80 5.90
CA PHE A 15 -10.24 12.34 7.03
C PHE A 15 -9.14 11.38 7.50
N ILE A 16 -9.45 10.08 7.59
CA ILE A 16 -8.47 9.05 7.93
C ILE A 16 -7.36 8.98 6.86
N LEU A 17 -7.72 9.03 5.58
CA LEU A 17 -6.76 9.05 4.48
C LEU A 17 -5.85 10.29 4.51
N ASP A 18 -6.40 11.48 4.84
CA ASP A 18 -5.62 12.72 4.97
C ASP A 18 -4.63 12.66 6.15
N ILE A 19 -5.07 12.13 7.30
CA ILE A 19 -4.18 11.89 8.46
C ILE A 19 -3.06 10.93 8.09
N MET A 20 -3.36 9.85 7.38
CA MET A 20 -2.36 8.88 6.92
C MET A 20 -1.36 9.53 5.98
N GLN A 21 -1.83 10.31 5.02
CA GLN A 21 -0.97 10.98 4.07
C GLN A 21 -0.01 11.98 4.74
N LYS A 22 -0.48 12.70 5.76
CA LYS A 22 0.35 13.64 6.55
C LYS A 22 1.35 12.94 7.48
N ARG A 23 1.05 11.73 7.96
CA ARG A 23 1.93 10.96 8.86
C ARG A 23 3.08 10.24 8.15
N ASN A 24 3.01 10.12 6.83
CA ASN A 24 3.85 9.24 6.02
C ASN A 24 5.28 9.72 5.77
N HIS A 25 5.68 10.87 6.29
CA HIS A 25 7.03 11.38 6.09
C HIS A 25 7.98 11.06 7.26
N LYS A 26 8.02 9.79 7.69
CA LYS A 26 9.11 9.36 8.57
C LYS A 26 10.41 9.33 7.76
N THR A 27 11.19 10.39 7.87
CA THR A 27 12.54 10.44 7.32
C THR A 27 13.53 9.98 8.39
N THR A 28 14.40 9.04 8.07
CA THR A 28 15.54 8.74 8.93
C THR A 28 16.69 9.68 8.59
N LYS A 29 17.53 10.02 9.60
CA LYS A 29 18.73 10.84 9.39
C LYS A 29 19.77 10.15 8.49
N SER A 30 19.75 8.82 8.39
CA SER A 30 20.73 8.05 7.63
C SER A 30 20.16 7.66 6.26
N LEU A 31 20.79 8.15 5.20
CA LEU A 31 20.51 7.72 3.82
C LEU A 31 21.23 6.42 3.44
N ASN A 32 22.14 5.93 4.31
CA ASN A 32 22.94 4.74 4.00
C ASN A 32 22.28 3.44 4.48
N LYS A 33 21.36 3.52 5.46
CA LYS A 33 20.68 2.34 5.98
C LYS A 33 19.24 2.69 6.36
N PHE A 34 18.30 2.19 5.59
CA PHE A 34 16.86 2.33 5.84
C PHE A 34 16.08 1.19 5.18
N SER A 35 14.84 1.01 5.62
CA SER A 35 13.92 0.06 4.97
C SER A 35 12.59 0.74 4.64
N ILE A 36 12.14 0.50 3.43
CA ILE A 36 10.87 0.99 2.89
C ILE A 36 9.86 -0.11 3.10
N ARG A 37 8.75 0.19 3.77
CA ARG A 37 7.67 -0.76 4.05
C ARG A 37 6.34 -0.06 3.94
N THR A 38 5.28 -0.85 3.72
CA THR A 38 3.91 -0.37 3.88
C THR A 38 3.71 0.12 5.32
N ILE A 39 2.97 1.19 5.47
CA ILE A 39 2.75 1.86 6.76
C ILE A 39 1.90 0.97 7.66
N SER A 40 2.24 0.92 8.94
CA SER A 40 1.50 0.15 9.96
C SER A 40 0.04 0.59 10.10
N ASP A 41 -0.25 1.87 9.81
CA ASP A 41 -1.60 2.43 9.90
C ASP A 41 -2.60 1.74 8.92
N VAL A 42 -2.11 1.20 7.80
CA VAL A 42 -2.91 0.38 6.86
C VAL A 42 -3.47 -0.85 7.55
N SER A 43 -2.67 -1.55 8.36
CA SER A 43 -3.14 -2.70 9.16
C SER A 43 -4.29 -2.34 10.08
N PHE A 44 -4.17 -1.20 10.77
CA PHE A 44 -5.20 -0.75 11.72
C PHE A 44 -6.51 -0.42 11.01
N ILE A 45 -6.46 0.28 9.87
CA ILE A 45 -7.66 0.60 9.08
C ILE A 45 -8.31 -0.66 8.53
N CYS A 46 -7.52 -1.60 8.02
CA CYS A 46 -8.03 -2.87 7.54
C CYS A 46 -8.69 -3.68 8.67
N ALA A 47 -8.14 -3.65 9.88
CA ALA A 47 -8.76 -4.29 11.05
C ALA A 47 -10.10 -3.66 11.40
N ILE A 48 -10.20 -2.32 11.42
CA ILE A 48 -11.47 -1.61 11.62
C ILE A 48 -12.48 -1.98 10.54
N GLY A 49 -12.05 -2.02 9.27
CA GLY A 49 -12.91 -2.40 8.14
C GLY A 49 -13.45 -3.83 8.26
N ALA A 50 -12.62 -4.76 8.74
CA ALA A 50 -13.04 -6.14 9.00
C ALA A 50 -14.07 -6.22 10.14
N LEU A 51 -13.83 -5.51 11.24
CA LEU A 51 -14.76 -5.44 12.39
C LEU A 51 -16.09 -4.80 12.00
N PHE A 52 -16.06 -3.73 11.19
CA PHE A 52 -17.25 -3.08 10.67
C PHE A 52 -18.11 -4.05 9.84
N LEU A 53 -17.50 -4.80 8.93
CA LEU A 53 -18.24 -5.79 8.14
C LEU A 53 -18.84 -6.87 9.03
N LEU A 54 -18.09 -7.40 10.01
CA LEU A 54 -18.62 -8.37 10.97
C LEU A 54 -19.83 -7.80 11.70
N GLY A 55 -19.77 -6.56 12.17
CA GLY A 55 -20.89 -5.88 12.82
C GLY A 55 -22.12 -5.79 11.90
N VAL A 56 -21.94 -5.43 10.63
CA VAL A 56 -23.02 -5.36 9.63
C VAL A 56 -23.64 -6.73 9.38
N LEU A 57 -22.82 -7.78 9.26
CA LEU A 57 -23.30 -9.14 9.06
C LEU A 57 -24.09 -9.67 10.28
N ILE A 58 -23.59 -9.43 11.49
CA ILE A 58 -24.26 -9.82 12.73
C ILE A 58 -25.59 -9.06 12.87
N TRP A 59 -25.58 -7.76 12.60
CA TRP A 59 -26.79 -6.94 12.67
C TRP A 59 -27.82 -7.35 11.62
N GLY A 60 -27.43 -7.59 10.39
CA GLY A 60 -28.31 -8.08 9.33
C GLY A 60 -28.93 -9.43 9.65
N PHE A 61 -28.14 -10.34 10.20
CA PHE A 61 -28.61 -11.64 10.68
C PHE A 61 -29.67 -11.51 11.79
N TRP A 62 -29.47 -10.58 12.72
CA TRP A 62 -30.39 -10.40 13.86
C TRP A 62 -31.64 -9.62 13.52
N SER A 63 -31.53 -8.62 12.65
CA SER A 63 -32.65 -7.73 12.28
C SER A 63 -33.63 -8.35 11.30
N GLU A 64 -33.15 -9.14 10.33
CA GLU A 64 -33.97 -9.71 9.26
C GLU A 64 -33.51 -11.14 8.89
N PRO A 65 -33.65 -12.11 9.80
CA PRO A 65 -33.13 -13.47 9.61
C PRO A 65 -33.68 -14.17 8.35
N GLU A 66 -34.98 -13.98 8.06
CA GLU A 66 -35.63 -14.60 6.90
C GLU A 66 -35.04 -14.11 5.57
N LYS A 67 -34.76 -12.81 5.46
CA LYS A 67 -34.11 -12.24 4.27
C LYS A 67 -32.65 -12.69 4.16
N PHE A 68 -31.97 -12.77 5.31
CA PHE A 68 -30.57 -13.18 5.38
C PHE A 68 -30.37 -14.62 4.88
N TYR A 69 -31.28 -15.52 5.18
CA TYR A 69 -31.26 -16.92 4.70
C TYR A 69 -31.80 -17.09 3.27
N SER A 70 -32.31 -16.05 2.64
CA SER A 70 -32.79 -16.19 1.25
C SER A 70 -31.64 -16.56 0.31
N LYS A 71 -31.84 -17.53 -0.58
CA LYS A 71 -30.85 -18.02 -1.55
C LYS A 71 -30.24 -16.87 -2.35
N ARG A 72 -31.07 -15.88 -2.76
CA ARG A 72 -30.63 -14.72 -3.52
C ARG A 72 -29.67 -13.82 -2.74
N TYR A 73 -29.95 -13.61 -1.45
CA TYR A 73 -29.12 -12.79 -0.58
C TYR A 73 -27.77 -13.45 -0.28
N LEU A 74 -27.78 -14.77 0.02
CA LEU A 74 -26.57 -15.52 0.25
C LEU A 74 -25.65 -15.58 -0.97
N MET A 75 -26.21 -15.70 -2.20
CA MET A 75 -25.41 -15.66 -3.43
C MET A 75 -24.64 -14.36 -3.64
N ILE A 76 -25.10 -13.26 -3.07
CA ILE A 76 -24.43 -11.95 -3.18
C ILE A 76 -23.50 -11.72 -1.99
N ILE A 77 -23.98 -11.97 -0.78
CA ILE A 77 -23.27 -11.63 0.45
C ILE A 77 -22.03 -12.51 0.66
N ILE A 78 -22.11 -13.79 0.34
CA ILE A 78 -20.97 -14.68 0.55
C ILE A 78 -19.75 -14.30 -0.30
N PRO A 79 -19.85 -14.14 -1.64
CA PRO A 79 -18.70 -13.73 -2.43
C PRO A 79 -18.21 -12.34 -2.06
N LEU A 80 -19.09 -11.39 -1.77
CA LEU A 80 -18.71 -10.04 -1.34
C LEU A 80 -17.93 -10.06 -0.01
N SER A 81 -18.39 -10.87 0.94
CA SER A 81 -17.70 -11.04 2.23
C SER A 81 -16.32 -11.69 2.06
N ILE A 82 -16.21 -12.71 1.21
CA ILE A 82 -14.93 -13.38 0.93
C ILE A 82 -13.94 -12.38 0.32
N ILE A 83 -14.36 -11.59 -0.66
CA ILE A 83 -13.52 -10.57 -1.28
C ILE A 83 -13.09 -9.54 -0.23
N TRP A 84 -14.02 -9.03 0.56
CA TRP A 84 -13.76 -8.02 1.59
C TRP A 84 -12.79 -8.54 2.65
N PHE A 85 -13.04 -9.72 3.21
CA PHE A 85 -12.13 -10.34 4.17
C PHE A 85 -10.76 -10.63 3.56
N GLY A 86 -10.70 -11.07 2.30
CA GLY A 86 -9.44 -11.26 1.59
C GLY A 86 -8.62 -9.97 1.48
N VAL A 87 -9.26 -8.86 1.08
CA VAL A 87 -8.61 -7.55 0.96
C VAL A 87 -8.16 -7.02 2.32
N THR A 88 -9.02 -7.10 3.34
CA THR A 88 -8.68 -6.62 4.69
C THR A 88 -7.58 -7.45 5.33
N LEU A 89 -7.61 -8.78 5.20
CA LEU A 89 -6.57 -9.68 5.69
C LEU A 89 -5.22 -9.38 5.00
N PHE A 90 -5.24 -9.19 3.67
CA PHE A 90 -4.04 -8.80 2.94
C PHE A 90 -3.48 -7.45 3.42
N GLY A 91 -4.35 -6.45 3.61
CA GLY A 91 -3.95 -5.14 4.14
C GLY A 91 -3.40 -5.20 5.57
N MET A 92 -3.92 -6.11 6.41
CA MET A 92 -3.38 -6.34 7.76
C MET A 92 -1.98 -6.96 7.75
N ILE A 93 -1.70 -7.82 6.77
CA ILE A 93 -0.42 -8.53 6.66
C ILE A 93 0.64 -7.68 5.93
N ALA A 94 0.22 -6.81 5.01
CA ALA A 94 1.11 -6.03 4.15
C ALA A 94 2.23 -5.26 4.88
N PRO A 95 2.02 -4.63 6.06
CA PRO A 95 3.07 -3.92 6.80
C PRO A 95 4.06 -4.83 7.53
N LEU A 96 3.79 -6.15 7.60
CA LEU A 96 4.69 -7.06 8.30
C LEU A 96 6.05 -7.11 7.62
N LYS A 97 7.09 -7.20 8.45
CA LYS A 97 8.48 -7.32 7.99
C LYS A 97 8.64 -8.51 7.04
N GLY A 98 9.14 -8.25 5.84
CA GLY A 98 9.39 -9.28 4.83
C GLY A 98 8.21 -9.58 3.89
N VAL A 99 7.01 -9.02 4.09
CA VAL A 99 5.90 -9.19 3.15
C VAL A 99 6.11 -8.31 1.91
N TRP A 100 6.38 -7.03 2.14
CA TRP A 100 6.73 -6.08 1.09
C TRP A 100 7.75 -5.10 1.66
N GLU A 101 9.01 -5.39 1.45
CA GLU A 101 10.08 -4.63 2.06
C GLU A 101 11.21 -4.37 1.05
N ILE A 102 11.68 -3.14 1.00
CA ILE A 102 12.90 -2.78 0.27
C ILE A 102 13.91 -2.29 1.32
N LYS A 103 15.00 -3.02 1.45
CA LYS A 103 16.12 -2.63 2.32
C LYS A 103 17.20 -1.99 1.50
N VAL A 104 17.68 -0.84 1.98
CA VAL A 104 18.85 -0.17 1.44
C VAL A 104 19.93 -0.21 2.53
N GLU A 105 21.08 -0.83 2.22
CA GLU A 105 22.24 -0.96 3.11
C GLU A 105 23.51 -0.66 2.33
N GLY A 106 24.04 0.55 2.48
CA GLY A 106 25.16 1.03 1.66
C GLY A 106 24.79 1.10 0.19
N ASP A 107 25.49 0.37 -0.65
CA ASP A 107 25.23 0.24 -2.10
C ASP A 107 24.23 -0.89 -2.43
N ASN A 108 23.85 -1.72 -1.45
CA ASN A 108 23.02 -2.89 -1.69
C ASN A 108 21.53 -2.56 -1.46
N ILE A 109 20.71 -3.01 -2.42
CA ILE A 109 19.24 -2.95 -2.34
C ILE A 109 18.70 -4.38 -2.32
N THR A 110 17.96 -4.73 -1.29
CA THR A 110 17.27 -6.01 -1.19
C THR A 110 15.77 -5.80 -1.26
N VAL A 111 15.13 -6.31 -2.31
CA VAL A 111 13.67 -6.29 -2.47
C VAL A 111 13.12 -7.64 -2.01
N ILE A 112 12.28 -7.62 -0.97
CA ILE A 112 11.66 -8.80 -0.37
C ILE A 112 10.17 -8.77 -0.67
N LYS A 113 9.61 -9.89 -1.14
CA LYS A 113 8.19 -10.09 -1.40
C LYS A 113 7.71 -11.39 -0.79
N MET A 114 6.59 -11.32 -0.06
CA MET A 114 5.90 -12.49 0.54
C MET A 114 6.86 -13.40 1.31
N PHE A 115 7.81 -12.83 2.08
CA PHE A 115 8.83 -13.50 2.91
C PHE A 115 9.87 -14.33 2.12
N ILE A 116 9.50 -14.89 0.99
CA ILE A 116 10.23 -15.93 0.23
C ILE A 116 11.05 -15.32 -0.89
N PHE A 117 10.44 -14.43 -1.69
CA PHE A 117 11.08 -13.90 -2.88
C PHE A 117 12.02 -12.75 -2.52
N ARG A 118 13.33 -12.96 -2.73
CA ARG A 118 14.35 -11.94 -2.52
C ARG A 118 15.06 -11.65 -3.84
N ARG A 119 15.22 -10.36 -4.14
CA ARG A 119 16.03 -9.90 -5.28
C ARG A 119 17.03 -8.89 -4.78
N TYR A 120 18.25 -9.03 -5.26
CA TYR A 120 19.37 -8.18 -4.86
C TYR A 120 19.77 -7.31 -6.05
N TRP A 121 20.02 -6.05 -5.76
CA TRP A 121 20.46 -5.05 -6.71
C TRP A 121 21.52 -4.19 -6.04
N LYS A 122 22.40 -3.59 -6.86
CA LYS A 122 23.29 -2.53 -6.38
C LYS A 122 22.75 -1.18 -6.85
N ILE A 123 23.00 -0.12 -6.09
CA ILE A 123 22.65 1.24 -6.51
C ILE A 123 23.41 1.59 -7.78
N SER A 124 24.67 1.13 -7.89
CA SER A 124 25.50 1.29 -9.11
C SER A 124 24.82 0.73 -10.37
N ASP A 125 24.05 -0.36 -10.24
CA ASP A 125 23.36 -1.00 -11.37
C ASP A 125 22.12 -0.22 -11.83
N ILE A 126 21.62 0.70 -11.02
CA ILE A 126 20.44 1.51 -11.38
C ILE A 126 20.83 2.47 -12.51
N SER A 127 20.07 2.39 -13.60
CA SER A 127 20.20 3.28 -14.76
C SER A 127 19.48 4.61 -14.51
N TYR A 128 18.19 4.53 -14.25
CA TYR A 128 17.34 5.69 -13.96
C TYR A 128 16.11 5.28 -13.17
N CYS A 129 15.43 6.27 -12.60
CA CYS A 129 14.16 6.13 -11.92
C CYS A 129 13.07 6.92 -12.66
N LYS A 130 11.86 6.40 -12.75
CA LYS A 130 10.73 7.11 -13.38
C LYS A 130 9.58 7.21 -12.40
N MET A 131 9.20 8.45 -12.06
CA MET A 131 8.02 8.71 -11.23
C MET A 131 6.77 8.25 -11.98
N LYS A 132 5.83 7.68 -11.24
CA LYS A 132 4.49 7.32 -11.71
C LYS A 132 3.46 7.67 -10.66
N ARG A 133 2.18 7.64 -11.05
CA ARG A 133 1.08 7.77 -10.10
C ARG A 133 1.25 6.71 -8.97
N GLY A 134 1.36 7.19 -7.74
CA GLY A 134 1.50 6.36 -6.55
C GLY A 134 2.92 5.86 -6.22
N GLY A 135 3.98 6.29 -6.94
CA GLY A 135 5.34 5.90 -6.57
C GLY A 135 6.38 6.01 -7.69
N MET A 136 7.40 5.18 -7.65
CA MET A 136 8.55 5.25 -8.56
C MET A 136 8.94 3.88 -9.10
N ASN A 137 9.06 3.77 -10.42
CA ASN A 137 9.65 2.61 -11.08
C ASN A 137 11.17 2.76 -11.14
N VAL A 138 11.88 1.72 -10.78
CA VAL A 138 13.35 1.65 -10.84
C VAL A 138 13.77 0.77 -12.00
N TYR A 139 14.68 1.29 -12.82
CA TYR A 139 15.23 0.60 -13.97
C TYR A 139 16.74 0.35 -13.76
N VAL A 140 17.20 -0.80 -14.19
CA VAL A 140 18.60 -1.21 -14.07
C VAL A 140 19.24 -1.42 -15.45
N ASN A 141 20.54 -1.27 -15.52
CA ASN A 141 21.31 -1.44 -16.74
C ASN A 141 21.04 -2.81 -17.38
N GLY A 142 20.95 -2.84 -18.70
CA GLY A 142 20.71 -4.06 -19.45
C GLY A 142 19.27 -4.60 -19.41
N ARG A 143 18.31 -3.92 -18.77
CA ARG A 143 16.91 -4.34 -18.73
C ARG A 143 15.96 -3.28 -19.28
N LYS A 144 15.10 -3.68 -20.24
CA LYS A 144 14.02 -2.83 -20.76
C LYS A 144 12.83 -2.72 -19.80
N LYS A 145 12.62 -3.74 -18.93
CA LYS A 145 11.51 -3.77 -17.95
C LYS A 145 11.99 -3.24 -16.61
N LYS A 146 11.08 -2.62 -15.86
CA LYS A 146 11.35 -2.17 -14.49
C LYS A 146 11.88 -3.32 -13.63
N ALA A 147 12.88 -3.05 -12.82
CA ALA A 147 13.44 -4.01 -11.87
C ALA A 147 12.50 -4.20 -10.67
N PHE A 148 12.03 -3.07 -10.10
CA PHE A 148 11.07 -3.03 -9.02
C PHE A 148 10.34 -1.69 -8.99
N PHE A 149 9.30 -1.62 -8.15
CA PHE A 149 8.50 -0.43 -7.91
C PHE A 149 8.63 -0.05 -6.43
N VAL A 150 8.78 1.23 -6.17
CA VAL A 150 8.78 1.80 -4.83
C VAL A 150 7.48 2.58 -4.68
N ASP A 151 6.63 2.15 -3.77
CA ASP A 151 5.34 2.77 -3.52
C ASP A 151 5.53 4.07 -2.74
N GLY A 152 4.91 5.15 -3.21
CA GLY A 152 4.97 6.47 -2.58
C GLY A 152 4.23 6.55 -1.25
N MET A 153 3.35 5.59 -0.97
CA MET A 153 2.65 5.48 0.32
C MET A 153 3.41 4.67 1.37
N THR A 154 4.70 4.41 1.16
CA THR A 154 5.54 3.65 2.08
C THR A 154 6.37 4.55 2.99
N ASP A 155 6.74 4.03 4.17
CA ASP A 155 7.73 4.69 5.03
C ASP A 155 9.04 4.86 4.27
N HIS A 156 9.71 6.00 4.46
CA HIS A 156 11.03 6.29 3.90
C HIS A 156 11.11 6.37 2.36
N PHE A 157 9.99 6.59 1.66
CA PHE A 157 9.99 6.84 0.21
C PHE A 157 10.89 8.03 -0.15
N ASP A 158 10.76 9.15 0.59
CA ASP A 158 11.59 10.35 0.38
C ASP A 158 13.09 10.09 0.61
N ASN A 159 13.42 9.20 1.55
CA ASN A 159 14.82 8.79 1.76
C ASN A 159 15.37 8.07 0.53
N PHE A 160 14.54 7.27 -0.14
CA PHE A 160 14.96 6.59 -1.35
C PHE A 160 15.19 7.58 -2.49
N ILE A 161 14.31 8.57 -2.69
CA ILE A 161 14.50 9.64 -3.67
C ILE A 161 15.81 10.36 -3.41
N LYS A 162 16.01 10.89 -2.18
CA LYS A 162 17.22 11.60 -1.78
C LYS A 162 18.49 10.75 -1.95
N ARG A 163 18.38 9.44 -1.72
CA ARG A 163 19.50 8.53 -1.94
C ARG A 163 19.84 8.40 -3.42
N MET A 164 18.84 8.27 -4.30
CA MET A 164 19.05 8.20 -5.75
C MET A 164 19.65 9.52 -6.29
N GLU A 165 19.15 10.65 -5.84
CA GLU A 165 19.69 11.97 -6.18
C GLU A 165 21.15 12.11 -5.74
N LYS A 166 21.48 11.72 -4.50
CA LYS A 166 22.86 11.74 -3.99
C LYS A 166 23.83 10.90 -4.81
N GLU A 167 23.35 9.78 -5.34
CA GLU A 167 24.13 8.90 -6.20
C GLU A 167 24.13 9.35 -7.69
N GLY A 168 23.59 10.54 -7.97
CA GLY A 168 23.54 11.09 -9.33
C GLY A 168 22.67 10.30 -10.30
N LYS A 169 21.68 9.55 -9.79
CA LYS A 169 20.74 8.80 -10.65
C LYS A 169 19.69 9.73 -11.22
N GLU A 170 19.43 9.61 -12.51
CA GLU A 170 18.39 10.38 -13.19
C GLU A 170 17.01 10.01 -12.65
N ILE A 171 16.20 11.02 -12.25
CA ILE A 171 14.83 10.86 -11.84
C ILE A 171 13.94 11.55 -12.86
N ILE A 172 13.30 10.76 -13.71
CA ILE A 172 12.38 11.26 -14.74
C ILE A 172 11.01 11.50 -14.10
N ILE A 173 10.59 12.76 -14.08
CA ILE A 173 9.25 13.17 -13.67
C ILE A 173 8.43 13.34 -14.95
N PRO A 174 7.41 12.49 -15.20
CA PRO A 174 6.58 12.61 -16.39
C PRO A 174 5.75 13.89 -16.32
N GLU A 175 5.48 14.49 -17.48
CA GLU A 175 4.54 15.61 -17.56
C GLU A 175 3.14 15.18 -17.09
N PRO A 176 2.29 16.11 -16.57
CA PRO A 176 0.95 15.78 -16.07
C PRO A 176 0.05 15.04 -17.07
N LYS A 177 0.30 15.23 -18.38
CA LYS A 177 -0.43 14.55 -19.46
C LYS A 177 -0.13 13.06 -19.59
N ASP A 178 1.04 12.62 -19.12
CA ASP A 178 1.53 11.24 -19.27
C ASP A 178 1.27 10.37 -18.02
N MET A 179 0.53 10.91 -17.05
CA MET A 179 0.22 10.23 -15.79
C MET A 179 -1.15 9.52 -15.78
N ASN A 180 -1.85 9.46 -16.92
CA ASN A 180 -3.12 8.72 -17.06
C ASN A 180 -2.92 7.24 -17.35
#